data_c57a68e37b9f1f8a31ac099dd0d530f9
#
_entry.id   c57a68e37b9f1f8a31ac099dd0d530f9
#
_cell.length_a   1.000
_cell.length_b   1.000
_cell.length_c   1.000
_cell.angle_alpha   90.00
_cell.angle_beta   90.00
_cell.angle_gamma   90.00
#
_symmetry.space_group_name_H-M   'P 1'
#
loop_
_entity.id
_entity.type
_entity.pdbx_description
1 polymer ?
#
loop_
_entity_poly.entity_id
_entity_poly.type
_entity_poly.pdbx_seq_one_letter_code
_entity_poly.pdbx_strand_id
1 'polypeptide(L)'
;MPKKNARPARRLFVQRDIDRLKKRLTEFQPFLSRRKATQSLADFDQATEQLLARIFGGASEMLEAYEYAKLGEAASLVNLPEEAQESGARDVERESLQQRKRVLESCVTQLETMGDRRNANGPLAGTTVADYASTTVRSVHKDMSLKEAGRMLLKWKVGSLLVDDNRRYVGIITDTDLSRRGVARGLDPNSTTVMTCMSKPVVSIEDSEPLADAIALMKQKGIRHLAVTADGTIIGVLSVSDILRAYSDLAGLDAEPEQEDD
;
A
#
# COMPACT_ATOMS: atom_id res chain seq x y z
N MET A 1 -26.00 -5.39 24.31
CA MET A 1 -26.10 -5.06 22.88
C MET A 1 -24.93 -5.66 22.15
N PRO A 2 -25.11 -6.49 21.11
CA PRO A 2 -23.98 -7.18 20.47
C PRO A 2 -23.18 -6.21 19.60
N LYS A 3 -21.84 -6.20 19.79
CA LYS A 3 -20.89 -5.45 18.96
C LYS A 3 -20.92 -6.01 17.53
N LYS A 4 -21.31 -5.22 16.57
CA LYS A 4 -21.27 -5.55 15.15
C LYS A 4 -19.83 -5.78 14.70
N ASN A 5 -19.59 -6.94 14.13
CA ASN A 5 -18.33 -7.39 13.54
C ASN A 5 -17.86 -6.43 12.44
N ALA A 6 -16.81 -5.68 12.71
CA ALA A 6 -16.05 -4.92 11.71
C ALA A 6 -14.98 -5.83 11.08
N ARG A 7 -15.36 -6.67 10.13
CA ARG A 7 -14.45 -7.57 9.41
C ARG A 7 -14.69 -7.63 7.91
N PRO A 8 -14.68 -6.56 7.11
CA PRO A 8 -14.70 -6.82 5.67
C PRO A 8 -13.59 -6.25 4.81
N ALA A 9 -12.94 -5.15 5.16
CA ALA A 9 -12.19 -4.39 4.16
C ALA A 9 -10.79 -4.95 3.81
N ARG A 10 -10.00 -5.41 4.76
CA ARG A 10 -8.64 -5.98 4.50
C ARG A 10 -8.71 -7.34 3.79
N ARG A 11 -9.72 -8.14 4.10
CA ARG A 11 -10.06 -9.30 3.30
C ARG A 11 -10.28 -8.94 1.83
N LEU A 12 -10.70 -7.72 1.54
CA LEU A 12 -10.99 -7.25 0.18
C LEU A 12 -9.74 -6.98 -0.67
N PHE A 13 -8.60 -6.52 -0.12
CA PHE A 13 -7.40 -6.21 -0.92
C PHE A 13 -6.52 -7.42 -1.13
N VAL A 14 -6.13 -8.11 -0.07
CA VAL A 14 -5.49 -9.42 -0.21
C VAL A 14 -6.43 -10.35 -0.97
N GLN A 15 -7.72 -10.28 -0.72
CA GLN A 15 -8.71 -11.05 -1.45
C GLN A 15 -8.80 -10.62 -2.92
N ARG A 16 -8.78 -9.32 -3.23
CA ARG A 16 -8.71 -8.83 -4.62
C ARG A 16 -7.46 -9.29 -5.35
N ASP A 17 -6.31 -9.31 -4.67
CA ASP A 17 -5.07 -9.79 -5.28
C ASP A 17 -5.07 -11.31 -5.41
N ILE A 18 -5.61 -12.04 -4.44
CA ILE A 18 -5.91 -13.47 -4.56
C ILE A 18 -6.85 -13.73 -5.73
N ASP A 19 -7.95 -12.98 -5.85
CA ASP A 19 -8.94 -13.14 -6.93
C ASP A 19 -8.32 -12.81 -8.30
N ARG A 20 -7.45 -11.80 -8.38
CA ARG A 20 -6.69 -11.48 -9.60
C ARG A 20 -5.76 -12.63 -10.00
N LEU A 21 -5.02 -13.22 -9.05
CA LEU A 21 -4.14 -14.35 -9.32
C LEU A 21 -4.94 -15.61 -9.68
N LYS A 22 -6.06 -15.89 -9.00
CA LYS A 22 -6.96 -16.99 -9.35
C LYS A 22 -7.56 -16.82 -10.75
N LYS A 23 -7.92 -15.58 -11.11
CA LYS A 23 -8.34 -15.26 -12.47
C LYS A 23 -7.22 -15.54 -13.48
N ARG A 24 -5.97 -15.15 -13.19
CA ARG A 24 -4.81 -15.49 -14.03
C ARG A 24 -4.62 -16.99 -14.19
N LEU A 25 -4.76 -17.77 -13.12
CA LEU A 25 -4.72 -19.23 -13.18
C LEU A 25 -5.82 -19.80 -14.11
N THR A 26 -7.01 -19.21 -14.06
CA THR A 26 -8.12 -19.61 -14.96
C THR A 26 -7.81 -19.26 -16.42
N GLU A 27 -7.29 -18.04 -16.67
CA GLU A 27 -6.89 -17.59 -18.02
C GLU A 27 -5.69 -18.39 -18.57
N PHE A 28 -4.91 -19.03 -17.70
CA PHE A 28 -3.76 -19.87 -18.08
C PHE A 28 -4.15 -21.29 -18.51
N GLN A 29 -5.32 -21.80 -18.12
CA GLN A 29 -5.78 -23.16 -18.42
C GLN A 29 -5.81 -23.52 -19.92
N PRO A 30 -6.19 -22.61 -20.86
CA PRO A 30 -6.15 -22.90 -22.29
C PRO A 30 -4.75 -23.27 -22.81
N PHE A 31 -3.68 -22.63 -22.28
CA PHE A 31 -2.30 -22.92 -22.68
C PHE A 31 -1.90 -24.35 -22.27
N LEU A 32 -2.29 -24.78 -21.06
CA LEU A 32 -2.03 -26.14 -20.57
C LEU A 32 -2.81 -27.24 -21.35
N SER A 33 -4.03 -26.92 -21.77
CA SER A 33 -4.92 -27.85 -22.44
C SER A 33 -4.87 -27.78 -23.97
N ARG A 34 -3.91 -27.01 -24.54
CA ARG A 34 -3.79 -26.76 -25.98
C ARG A 34 -5.09 -26.28 -26.65
N ARG A 35 -5.94 -25.59 -25.90
CA ARG A 35 -7.15 -24.96 -26.41
C ARG A 35 -6.83 -23.54 -26.90
N LYS A 36 -7.72 -23.02 -27.76
CA LYS A 36 -7.56 -21.63 -28.27
C LYS A 36 -7.64 -20.65 -27.08
N ALA A 37 -6.51 -19.98 -26.80
CA ALA A 37 -6.45 -18.93 -25.81
C ALA A 37 -6.96 -17.60 -26.40
N THR A 38 -7.44 -16.71 -25.57
CA THR A 38 -7.95 -15.38 -25.97
C THR A 38 -6.83 -14.37 -26.25
N GLN A 39 -5.60 -14.66 -25.82
CA GLN A 39 -4.41 -13.83 -25.96
C GLN A 39 -3.18 -14.69 -26.22
N SER A 40 -2.08 -14.08 -26.65
CA SER A 40 -0.81 -14.78 -26.80
C SER A 40 -0.21 -15.14 -25.43
N LEU A 41 0.65 -16.18 -25.38
CA LEU A 41 1.36 -16.53 -24.15
C LEU A 41 2.29 -15.38 -23.69
N ALA A 42 2.92 -14.69 -24.64
CA ALA A 42 3.78 -13.56 -24.33
C ALA A 42 3.03 -12.38 -23.68
N ASP A 43 1.83 -12.05 -24.21
CA ASP A 43 0.98 -11.00 -23.59
C ASP A 43 0.50 -11.43 -22.20
N PHE A 44 0.17 -12.72 -22.05
CA PHE A 44 -0.19 -13.28 -20.74
C PHE A 44 0.95 -13.13 -19.74
N ASP A 45 2.17 -13.52 -20.12
CA ASP A 45 3.36 -13.44 -19.26
C ASP A 45 3.65 -12.00 -18.85
N GLN A 46 3.68 -11.06 -19.80
CA GLN A 46 3.93 -9.65 -19.52
C GLN A 46 2.93 -9.07 -18.51
N ALA A 47 1.64 -9.34 -18.71
CA ALA A 47 0.62 -8.85 -17.80
C ALA A 47 0.66 -9.54 -16.43
N THR A 48 1.13 -10.79 -16.35
CA THR A 48 1.34 -11.52 -15.11
C THR A 48 2.53 -10.97 -14.34
N GLU A 49 3.65 -10.71 -14.98
CA GLU A 49 4.83 -10.07 -14.39
C GLU A 49 4.49 -8.71 -13.80
N GLN A 50 3.75 -7.88 -14.53
CA GLN A 50 3.27 -6.58 -14.02
C GLN A 50 2.37 -6.74 -12.79
N LEU A 51 1.54 -7.77 -12.75
CA LEU A 51 0.70 -8.08 -11.60
C LEU A 51 1.54 -8.53 -10.41
N LEU A 52 2.49 -9.44 -10.60
CA LEU A 52 3.40 -9.94 -9.55
C LEU A 52 4.28 -8.82 -9.00
N ALA A 53 4.87 -7.99 -9.87
CA ALA A 53 5.66 -6.82 -9.47
C ALA A 53 4.86 -5.82 -8.62
N ARG A 54 3.56 -5.64 -8.92
CA ARG A 54 2.67 -4.77 -8.14
C ARG A 54 2.33 -5.38 -6.77
N ILE A 55 2.09 -6.69 -6.69
CA ILE A 55 1.67 -7.38 -5.46
C ILE A 55 2.86 -7.60 -4.52
N PHE A 56 3.97 -8.12 -5.04
CA PHE A 56 5.11 -8.58 -4.25
C PHE A 56 6.32 -7.62 -4.31
N GLY A 57 6.34 -6.69 -5.27
CA GLY A 57 7.46 -5.80 -5.54
C GLY A 57 8.29 -6.23 -6.75
N GLY A 58 8.95 -5.24 -7.39
CA GLY A 58 9.72 -5.46 -8.62
C GLY A 58 11.03 -6.25 -8.46
N ALA A 59 11.48 -6.51 -7.22
CA ALA A 59 12.65 -7.33 -6.90
C ALA A 59 12.24 -8.45 -5.92
N SER A 60 11.12 -9.11 -6.16
CA SER A 60 10.62 -10.17 -5.30
C SER A 60 10.98 -11.55 -5.83
N GLU A 61 11.22 -12.48 -4.90
CA GLU A 61 11.47 -13.89 -5.21
C GLU A 61 10.36 -14.50 -6.09
N MET A 62 9.11 -14.05 -5.92
CA MET A 62 7.97 -14.55 -6.72
C MET A 62 8.02 -14.09 -8.17
N LEU A 63 8.46 -12.85 -8.43
CA LEU A 63 8.63 -12.36 -9.79
C LEU A 63 9.81 -13.09 -10.47
N GLU A 64 10.93 -13.20 -9.75
CA GLU A 64 12.12 -13.92 -10.22
C GLU A 64 11.79 -15.39 -10.53
N ALA A 65 11.09 -16.08 -9.63
CA ALA A 65 10.64 -17.46 -9.84
C ALA A 65 9.76 -17.59 -11.09
N TYR A 66 8.89 -16.60 -11.38
CA TYR A 66 8.06 -16.62 -12.58
C TYR A 66 8.90 -16.42 -13.85
N GLU A 67 9.90 -15.53 -13.83
CA GLU A 67 10.82 -15.33 -14.94
C GLU A 67 11.62 -16.61 -15.24
N TYR A 68 12.14 -17.30 -14.21
CA TYR A 68 12.80 -18.60 -14.37
C TYR A 68 11.83 -19.69 -14.89
N ALA A 69 10.58 -19.69 -14.43
CA ALA A 69 9.58 -20.65 -14.92
C ALA A 69 9.32 -20.51 -16.42
N LYS A 70 9.50 -19.33 -17.01
CA LYS A 70 9.41 -19.13 -18.46
C LYS A 70 10.54 -19.85 -19.21
N LEU A 71 11.69 -19.97 -18.60
CA LEU A 71 12.86 -20.66 -19.15
C LEU A 71 12.84 -22.18 -18.93
N GLY A 72 11.88 -22.68 -18.12
CA GLY A 72 11.86 -24.09 -17.75
C GLY A 72 12.82 -24.48 -16.60
N GLU A 73 13.40 -23.48 -15.91
CA GLU A 73 14.47 -23.69 -14.93
C GLU A 73 14.04 -23.41 -13.46
N ALA A 74 12.75 -23.14 -13.20
CA ALA A 74 12.27 -22.74 -11.88
C ALA A 74 12.32 -23.81 -10.78
N ALA A 75 12.69 -25.05 -11.12
CA ALA A 75 12.67 -26.17 -10.16
C ALA A 75 13.63 -26.01 -8.96
N SER A 76 14.66 -25.15 -9.08
CA SER A 76 15.65 -24.93 -8.02
C SER A 76 15.31 -23.79 -7.05
N LEU A 77 14.35 -22.92 -7.37
CA LEU A 77 14.00 -21.73 -6.59
C LEU A 77 12.76 -21.91 -5.70
N VAL A 78 11.89 -22.83 -6.04
CA VAL A 78 10.71 -23.16 -5.25
C VAL A 78 10.87 -24.58 -4.76
N ASN A 79 10.84 -24.84 -3.44
CA ASN A 79 10.93 -26.18 -2.84
C ASN A 79 9.84 -27.10 -3.45
N LEU A 80 10.15 -27.72 -4.58
CA LEU A 80 9.30 -28.68 -5.26
C LEU A 80 9.70 -30.07 -4.80
N PRO A 81 8.73 -30.99 -4.54
CA PRO A 81 9.01 -32.37 -4.18
C PRO A 81 9.90 -33.06 -5.22
N GLU A 82 10.85 -33.87 -4.77
CA GLU A 82 11.83 -34.58 -5.60
C GLU A 82 11.21 -35.51 -6.68
N GLU A 83 9.93 -35.86 -6.55
CA GLU A 83 9.21 -36.75 -7.50
C GLU A 83 9.02 -36.14 -8.91
N ALA A 84 9.38 -34.87 -9.12
CA ALA A 84 9.29 -34.20 -10.42
C ALA A 84 10.55 -34.34 -11.29
N GLN A 85 11.60 -35.08 -10.84
CA GLN A 85 12.91 -35.08 -11.50
C GLN A 85 13.17 -36.26 -12.47
N GLU A 86 12.28 -37.20 -12.64
CA GLU A 86 12.54 -38.34 -13.50
C GLU A 86 11.69 -38.38 -14.78
N SER A 87 12.38 -38.36 -15.90
CA SER A 87 12.25 -39.16 -17.14
C SER A 87 12.28 -38.37 -18.45
N GLY A 88 13.23 -38.73 -19.31
CA GLY A 88 13.18 -38.87 -20.77
C GLY A 88 12.67 -37.69 -21.61
N ALA A 89 13.37 -37.34 -22.69
CA ALA A 89 13.10 -36.28 -23.67
C ALA A 89 12.10 -35.19 -23.17
N ARG A 90 12.62 -34.27 -22.36
CA ARG A 90 11.83 -33.22 -21.69
C ARG A 90 11.11 -32.38 -22.74
N ASP A 91 9.78 -32.41 -22.73
CA ASP A 91 8.95 -31.40 -23.42
C ASP A 91 9.09 -30.11 -22.65
N VAL A 92 10.19 -29.36 -22.90
CA VAL A 92 10.59 -28.11 -22.21
C VAL A 92 9.43 -27.11 -22.22
N GLU A 93 8.67 -27.07 -23.30
CA GLU A 93 7.50 -26.18 -23.42
C GLU A 93 6.41 -26.54 -22.41
N ARG A 94 6.08 -27.82 -22.29
CA ARG A 94 5.08 -28.32 -21.36
C ARG A 94 5.52 -28.15 -19.91
N GLU A 95 6.79 -28.41 -19.64
CA GLU A 95 7.39 -28.23 -18.31
C GLU A 95 7.37 -26.77 -17.89
N SER A 96 7.79 -25.87 -18.76
CA SER A 96 7.74 -24.42 -18.55
C SER A 96 6.31 -23.91 -18.25
N LEU A 97 5.29 -24.40 -18.95
CA LEU A 97 3.89 -24.07 -18.65
C LEU A 97 3.46 -24.60 -17.27
N GLN A 98 3.84 -25.81 -16.90
CA GLN A 98 3.53 -26.35 -15.59
C GLN A 98 4.22 -25.58 -14.47
N GLN A 99 5.47 -25.19 -14.66
CA GLN A 99 6.22 -24.38 -13.69
C GLN A 99 5.58 -23.00 -13.47
N ARG A 100 5.19 -22.30 -14.53
CA ARG A 100 4.44 -21.02 -14.40
C ARG A 100 3.16 -21.19 -13.57
N LYS A 101 2.40 -22.25 -13.83
CA LYS A 101 1.20 -22.59 -13.06
C LYS A 101 1.51 -22.74 -11.58
N ARG A 102 2.55 -23.53 -11.24
CA ARG A 102 2.97 -23.79 -9.85
C ARG A 102 3.40 -22.50 -9.15
N VAL A 103 4.15 -21.63 -9.81
CA VAL A 103 4.52 -20.33 -9.24
C VAL A 103 3.28 -19.48 -8.94
N LEU A 104 2.32 -19.41 -9.85
CA LEU A 104 1.06 -18.70 -9.61
C LEU A 104 0.25 -19.29 -8.45
N GLU A 105 0.19 -20.61 -8.35
CA GLU A 105 -0.45 -21.30 -7.22
C GLU A 105 0.27 -21.01 -5.89
N SER A 106 1.61 -21.01 -5.90
CA SER A 106 2.43 -20.62 -4.74
C SER A 106 2.17 -19.16 -4.32
N CYS A 107 2.06 -18.24 -5.28
CA CYS A 107 1.71 -16.85 -5.00
C CYS A 107 0.33 -16.72 -4.31
N VAL A 108 -0.67 -17.47 -4.75
CA VAL A 108 -1.99 -17.51 -4.11
C VAL A 108 -1.89 -18.04 -2.69
N THR A 109 -1.23 -19.16 -2.48
CA THR A 109 -1.04 -19.78 -1.15
C THR A 109 -0.28 -18.85 -0.21
N GLN A 110 0.75 -18.15 -0.70
CA GLN A 110 1.50 -17.19 0.09
C GLN A 110 0.64 -16.01 0.55
N LEU A 111 -0.21 -15.47 -0.33
CA LEU A 111 -1.14 -14.40 0.05
C LEU A 111 -2.20 -14.88 1.04
N GLU A 112 -2.72 -16.09 0.87
CA GLU A 112 -3.68 -16.69 1.80
C GLU A 112 -3.05 -16.87 3.20
N THR A 113 -1.83 -17.41 3.25
CA THR A 113 -1.09 -17.57 4.53
C THR A 113 -0.63 -16.26 5.15
N MET A 114 -0.24 -15.27 4.34
CA MET A 114 0.10 -13.94 4.82
C MET A 114 -1.12 -13.19 5.36
N GLY A 115 -2.29 -13.36 4.75
CA GLY A 115 -3.56 -12.85 5.24
C GLY A 115 -3.86 -13.36 6.65
N ASP A 116 -3.60 -14.64 6.92
CA ASP A 116 -3.83 -15.25 8.23
C ASP A 116 -2.75 -14.89 9.28
N ARG A 117 -1.48 -14.82 8.91
CA ARG A 117 -0.37 -14.58 9.84
C ARG A 117 -0.22 -13.13 10.28
N ARG A 118 -0.46 -12.16 9.41
CA ARG A 118 -0.35 -10.72 9.76
C ARG A 118 -1.48 -10.25 10.66
N ASN A 119 -2.61 -10.95 10.68
CA ASN A 119 -3.76 -10.60 11.52
C ASN A 119 -3.72 -11.16 12.94
N ALA A 120 -2.80 -12.09 13.26
CA ALA A 120 -2.90 -12.85 14.51
C ALA A 120 -2.07 -12.28 15.68
N ASN A 121 -0.97 -11.54 15.46
CA ASN A 121 0.00 -11.32 16.55
C ASN A 121 0.69 -9.94 16.60
N GLY A 122 0.23 -8.91 15.89
CA GLY A 122 0.83 -7.57 16.00
C GLY A 122 0.02 -6.64 16.92
N PRO A 123 0.65 -5.66 17.58
CA PRO A 123 -0.06 -4.70 18.44
C PRO A 123 -1.13 -3.88 17.69
N LEU A 124 -1.04 -3.76 16.37
CA LEU A 124 -2.02 -3.07 15.52
C LEU A 124 -2.98 -4.04 14.79
N ALA A 125 -3.07 -5.30 15.23
CA ALA A 125 -3.93 -6.29 14.60
C ALA A 125 -5.41 -5.89 14.69
N GLY A 126 -6.06 -5.81 13.52
CA GLY A 126 -7.47 -5.42 13.43
C GLY A 126 -7.75 -3.91 13.40
N THR A 127 -6.70 -3.07 13.52
CA THR A 127 -6.81 -1.61 13.47
C THR A 127 -6.70 -1.11 12.03
N THR A 128 -7.63 -0.26 11.61
CA THR A 128 -7.68 0.35 10.28
C THR A 128 -7.21 1.81 10.31
N VAL A 129 -6.95 2.36 9.13
CA VAL A 129 -6.64 3.79 8.96
C VAL A 129 -7.79 4.67 9.50
N ALA A 130 -9.06 4.25 9.27
CA ALA A 130 -10.24 4.98 9.74
C ALA A 130 -10.30 5.16 11.26
N ASP A 131 -9.72 4.21 12.02
CA ASP A 131 -9.79 4.24 13.50
C ASP A 131 -8.96 5.39 14.09
N TYR A 132 -7.94 5.88 13.36
CA TYR A 132 -7.00 6.88 13.88
C TYR A 132 -6.83 8.10 12.98
N ALA A 133 -7.27 8.07 11.74
CA ALA A 133 -7.17 9.21 10.83
C ALA A 133 -8.02 10.39 11.31
N SER A 134 -7.48 11.60 11.16
CA SER A 134 -8.27 12.81 11.34
C SER A 134 -9.25 12.97 10.18
N THR A 135 -10.54 13.01 10.47
CA THR A 135 -11.62 13.26 9.48
C THR A 135 -11.77 14.73 9.12
N THR A 136 -11.06 15.63 9.83
CA THR A 136 -11.09 17.05 9.53
C THR A 136 -10.04 17.37 8.47
N VAL A 137 -10.47 17.49 7.22
CA VAL A 137 -9.59 17.92 6.12
C VAL A 137 -9.30 19.40 6.24
N ARG A 138 -8.02 19.76 6.40
CA ARG A 138 -7.52 21.14 6.37
C ARG A 138 -6.79 21.37 5.06
N SER A 139 -7.16 22.42 4.34
CA SER A 139 -6.54 22.74 3.06
C SER A 139 -6.26 24.24 2.91
N VAL A 140 -5.36 24.54 1.99
CA VAL A 140 -5.00 25.89 1.58
C VAL A 140 -4.91 25.94 0.05
N HIS A 141 -5.19 27.10 -0.52
CA HIS A 141 -5.05 27.30 -1.96
C HIS A 141 -3.57 27.30 -2.39
N LYS A 142 -3.26 26.75 -3.56
CA LYS A 142 -1.88 26.65 -4.08
C LYS A 142 -1.14 27.99 -4.16
N ASP A 143 -1.85 29.08 -4.38
CA ASP A 143 -1.30 30.43 -4.52
C ASP A 143 -1.20 31.20 -3.18
N MET A 144 -1.60 30.57 -2.07
CA MET A 144 -1.42 31.13 -0.73
C MET A 144 0.07 31.30 -0.42
N SER A 145 0.46 32.36 0.31
CA SER A 145 1.84 32.56 0.73
C SER A 145 2.29 31.52 1.76
N LEU A 146 3.60 31.21 1.79
CA LEU A 146 4.17 30.31 2.81
C LEU A 146 3.93 30.81 4.22
N LYS A 147 3.95 32.14 4.43
CA LYS A 147 3.67 32.78 5.73
C LYS A 147 2.25 32.50 6.21
N GLU A 148 1.27 32.62 5.32
CA GLU A 148 -0.13 32.33 5.65
C GLU A 148 -0.34 30.83 5.88
N ALA A 149 0.24 29.96 5.05
CA ALA A 149 0.20 28.53 5.27
C ALA A 149 0.80 28.13 6.63
N GLY A 150 1.95 28.71 7.00
CA GLY A 150 2.56 28.52 8.31
C GLY A 150 1.67 28.98 9.47
N ARG A 151 0.95 30.11 9.30
CA ARG A 151 -0.04 30.57 10.29
C ARG A 151 -1.21 29.60 10.41
N MET A 152 -1.66 28.98 9.32
CA MET A 152 -2.75 28.00 9.35
C MET A 152 -2.30 26.71 10.05
N LEU A 153 -1.08 26.20 9.79
CA LEU A 153 -0.51 25.06 10.52
C LEU A 153 -0.49 25.35 12.04
N LEU A 154 0.01 26.51 12.43
CA LEU A 154 0.04 26.93 13.85
C LEU A 154 -1.36 27.06 14.44
N LYS A 155 -2.26 27.78 13.76
CA LYS A 155 -3.65 28.02 14.22
C LYS A 155 -4.43 26.74 14.45
N TRP A 156 -4.30 25.78 13.53
CA TRP A 156 -5.02 24.52 13.60
C TRP A 156 -4.26 23.43 14.34
N LYS A 157 -3.03 23.70 14.79
CA LYS A 157 -2.15 22.75 15.49
C LYS A 157 -1.97 21.44 14.69
N VAL A 158 -1.74 21.56 13.39
CA VAL A 158 -1.53 20.43 12.49
C VAL A 158 -0.17 20.51 11.81
N GLY A 159 0.44 19.36 11.47
CA GLY A 159 1.73 19.28 10.79
C GLY A 159 1.64 19.35 9.27
N SER A 160 0.43 19.30 8.69
CA SER A 160 0.24 19.31 7.25
C SER A 160 -1.08 19.93 6.82
N LEU A 161 -1.12 20.46 5.60
CA LEU A 161 -2.31 20.95 4.92
C LEU A 161 -2.36 20.38 3.52
N LEU A 162 -3.52 19.94 3.06
CA LEU A 162 -3.73 19.64 1.65
C LEU A 162 -3.69 20.93 0.85
N VAL A 163 -3.18 20.85 -0.36
CA VAL A 163 -3.12 22.00 -1.26
C VAL A 163 -4.15 21.83 -2.34
N ASP A 164 -5.09 22.75 -2.44
CA ASP A 164 -6.13 22.71 -3.45
C ASP A 164 -5.86 23.67 -4.62
N ASP A 165 -6.34 23.25 -5.79
CA ASP A 165 -6.48 24.06 -6.99
C ASP A 165 -7.86 23.78 -7.61
N ASN A 166 -8.76 24.74 -7.55
CA ASN A 166 -10.10 24.61 -8.10
C ASN A 166 -10.87 23.36 -7.61
N ARG A 167 -10.89 23.14 -6.28
CA ARG A 167 -11.53 22.01 -5.61
C ARG A 167 -10.89 20.66 -5.88
N ARG A 168 -9.66 20.63 -6.38
CA ARG A 168 -8.86 19.41 -6.52
C ARG A 168 -7.64 19.52 -5.63
N TYR A 169 -7.35 18.47 -4.88
CA TYR A 169 -6.13 18.41 -4.11
C TYR A 169 -4.95 18.03 -5.01
N VAL A 170 -4.02 18.98 -5.17
CA VAL A 170 -2.87 18.87 -6.09
C VAL A 170 -1.56 18.58 -5.37
N GLY A 171 -1.53 18.70 -4.03
CA GLY A 171 -0.35 18.47 -3.23
C GLY A 171 -0.64 18.50 -1.74
N ILE A 172 0.42 18.41 -0.96
CA ILE A 172 0.42 18.57 0.49
C ILE A 172 1.59 19.49 0.88
N ILE A 173 1.37 20.41 1.80
CA ILE A 173 2.41 21.23 2.40
C ILE A 173 2.53 20.91 3.89
N THR A 174 3.75 20.72 4.37
CA THR A 174 4.05 20.35 5.75
C THR A 174 4.98 21.36 6.41
N ASP A 175 5.07 21.32 7.74
CA ASP A 175 6.07 22.03 8.52
C ASP A 175 7.50 21.78 8.02
N THR A 176 7.79 20.55 7.64
CA THR A 176 9.06 20.11 7.06
C THR A 176 9.32 20.75 5.69
N ASP A 177 8.27 20.87 4.84
CA ASP A 177 8.41 21.55 3.54
C ASP A 177 8.70 23.05 3.74
N LEU A 178 8.01 23.70 4.68
CA LEU A 178 8.28 25.10 5.02
C LEU A 178 9.73 25.29 5.48
N SER A 179 10.23 24.41 6.36
CA SER A 179 11.60 24.47 6.86
C SER A 179 12.63 24.16 5.76
N ARG A 180 12.50 23.01 5.08
CA ARG A 180 13.54 22.51 4.15
C ARG A 180 13.50 23.17 2.78
N ARG A 181 12.31 23.49 2.27
CA ARG A 181 12.14 24.05 0.92
C ARG A 181 11.91 25.56 0.92
N GLY A 182 11.42 26.10 2.02
CA GLY A 182 11.26 27.54 2.20
C GLY A 182 12.48 28.16 2.88
N VAL A 183 12.61 27.97 4.19
CA VAL A 183 13.63 28.63 5.03
C VAL A 183 15.05 28.25 4.61
N ALA A 184 15.36 26.95 4.48
CA ALA A 184 16.70 26.47 4.12
C ALA A 184 17.17 26.93 2.72
N ARG A 185 16.24 27.34 1.85
CA ARG A 185 16.55 27.91 0.53
C ARG A 185 16.54 29.42 0.50
N GLY A 186 16.32 30.09 1.64
CA GLY A 186 16.29 31.56 1.74
C GLY A 186 15.12 32.20 0.99
N LEU A 187 14.01 31.46 0.79
CA LEU A 187 12.84 32.00 0.11
C LEU A 187 12.10 32.99 1.01
N ASP A 188 11.64 34.11 0.46
CA ASP A 188 10.79 35.05 1.21
C ASP A 188 9.39 34.45 1.39
N PRO A 189 8.97 34.19 2.65
CA PRO A 189 7.68 33.56 2.91
C PRO A 189 6.47 34.46 2.62
N ASN A 190 6.67 35.79 2.45
CA ASN A 190 5.57 36.70 2.13
C ASN A 190 5.19 36.61 0.62
N SER A 191 6.18 36.41 -0.24
CA SER A 191 6.00 36.43 -1.69
C SER A 191 6.03 35.05 -2.34
N THR A 192 6.58 34.02 -1.66
CA THR A 192 6.63 32.65 -2.17
C THR A 192 5.31 31.94 -1.91
N THR A 193 4.77 31.31 -2.95
CA THR A 193 3.51 30.55 -2.86
C THR A 193 3.73 29.11 -2.38
N VAL A 194 2.67 28.53 -1.79
CA VAL A 194 2.62 27.13 -1.35
C VAL A 194 2.98 26.17 -2.50
N MET A 195 2.54 26.46 -3.73
CA MET A 195 2.82 25.64 -4.91
C MET A 195 4.32 25.42 -5.15
N THR A 196 5.17 26.39 -4.76
CA THR A 196 6.62 26.32 -4.91
C THR A 196 7.27 25.29 -3.98
N CYS A 197 6.70 25.08 -2.79
CA CYS A 197 7.28 24.27 -1.73
C CYS A 197 6.50 22.97 -1.43
N MET A 198 5.27 22.84 -1.91
CA MET A 198 4.46 21.65 -1.65
C MET A 198 5.07 20.35 -2.20
N SER A 199 4.74 19.24 -1.60
CA SER A 199 5.00 17.89 -2.10
C SER A 199 3.85 17.44 -3.00
N LYS A 200 4.18 16.86 -4.15
CA LYS A 200 3.20 16.36 -5.14
C LYS A 200 3.73 15.13 -5.87
N PRO A 201 2.87 14.20 -6.37
CA PRO A 201 1.40 14.19 -6.14
C PRO A 201 1.05 13.89 -4.68
N VAL A 202 -0.23 14.06 -4.29
CA VAL A 202 -0.74 13.61 -3.00
C VAL A 202 -0.65 12.09 -2.94
N VAL A 203 -0.02 11.57 -1.89
CA VAL A 203 -0.01 10.13 -1.61
C VAL A 203 -1.17 9.82 -0.69
N SER A 204 -2.01 8.86 -1.09
CA SER A 204 -3.22 8.50 -0.34
C SER A 204 -3.28 7.01 0.00
N ILE A 205 -4.13 6.69 0.96
CA ILE A 205 -4.48 5.35 1.39
C ILE A 205 -5.98 5.30 1.66
N GLU A 206 -6.64 4.16 1.39
CA GLU A 206 -8.05 3.99 1.71
C GLU A 206 -8.22 3.86 3.23
N ASP A 207 -9.34 4.41 3.74
CA ASP A 207 -9.69 4.42 5.17
C ASP A 207 -9.85 3.01 5.76
N SER A 208 -10.28 2.09 4.92
CA SER A 208 -10.47 0.69 5.27
C SER A 208 -9.17 -0.13 5.33
N GLU A 209 -8.05 0.44 4.87
CA GLU A 209 -6.77 -0.24 4.90
C GLU A 209 -6.24 -0.39 6.33
N PRO A 210 -5.44 -1.45 6.57
CA PRO A 210 -4.77 -1.61 7.85
C PRO A 210 -3.83 -0.46 8.18
N LEU A 211 -3.80 -0.08 9.44
CA LEU A 211 -2.85 0.93 9.92
C LEU A 211 -1.39 0.50 9.69
N ALA A 212 -1.11 -0.80 9.75
CA ALA A 212 0.21 -1.35 9.42
C ALA A 212 0.65 -1.06 7.97
N ASP A 213 -0.30 -1.06 7.02
CA ASP A 213 -0.02 -0.79 5.61
C ASP A 213 0.24 0.71 5.38
N ALA A 214 -0.44 1.58 6.15
CA ALA A 214 -0.12 3.01 6.18
C ALA A 214 1.31 3.27 6.66
N ILE A 215 1.76 2.58 7.72
CA ILE A 215 3.14 2.67 8.23
C ILE A 215 4.14 2.22 7.15
N ALA A 216 3.88 1.11 6.50
CA ALA A 216 4.73 0.60 5.43
C ALA A 216 4.82 1.59 4.26
N LEU A 217 3.70 2.17 3.85
CA LEU A 217 3.63 3.16 2.78
C LEU A 217 4.39 4.45 3.15
N MET A 218 4.20 4.97 4.38
CA MET A 218 4.95 6.13 4.87
C MET A 218 6.45 5.87 4.86
N LYS A 219 6.90 4.71 5.32
CA LYS A 219 8.31 4.29 5.31
C LYS A 219 8.85 4.19 3.89
N GLN A 220 8.14 3.51 3.00
CA GLN A 220 8.54 3.33 1.60
C GLN A 220 8.68 4.66 0.86
N LYS A 221 7.78 5.61 1.10
CA LYS A 221 7.78 6.93 0.45
C LYS A 221 8.62 7.97 1.18
N GLY A 222 9.12 7.69 2.38
CA GLY A 222 9.85 8.66 3.20
C GLY A 222 9.00 9.84 3.64
N ILE A 223 7.70 9.65 3.86
CA ILE A 223 6.73 10.69 4.23
C ILE A 223 6.10 10.39 5.59
N ARG A 224 5.55 11.42 6.24
CA ARG A 224 4.94 11.34 7.58
C ARG A 224 3.45 11.63 7.60
N HIS A 225 2.86 11.88 6.43
CA HIS A 225 1.43 12.19 6.27
C HIS A 225 0.91 11.48 5.03
N LEU A 226 -0.30 10.94 5.12
CA LEU A 226 -1.04 10.36 4.01
C LEU A 226 -2.42 11.02 3.95
N ALA A 227 -2.89 11.33 2.76
CA ALA A 227 -4.30 11.61 2.58
C ALA A 227 -5.09 10.30 2.75
N VAL A 228 -6.24 10.38 3.41
CA VAL A 228 -7.12 9.23 3.59
C VAL A 228 -8.29 9.35 2.64
N THR A 229 -8.56 8.30 1.89
CA THR A 229 -9.63 8.25 0.91
C THR A 229 -10.70 7.23 1.30
N ALA A 230 -11.95 7.55 0.95
CA ALA A 230 -13.05 6.60 0.89
C ALA A 230 -13.64 6.67 -0.52
N ASP A 231 -13.69 5.53 -1.21
CA ASP A 231 -14.13 5.44 -2.61
C ASP A 231 -13.45 6.45 -3.55
N GLY A 232 -12.13 6.67 -3.33
CA GLY A 232 -11.32 7.60 -4.12
C GLY A 232 -11.50 9.09 -3.78
N THR A 233 -12.36 9.42 -2.82
CA THR A 233 -12.55 10.80 -2.32
C THR A 233 -11.72 11.01 -1.06
N ILE A 234 -10.94 12.10 -0.98
CA ILE A 234 -10.18 12.42 0.23
C ILE A 234 -11.15 12.84 1.33
N ILE A 235 -11.12 12.10 2.45
CA ILE A 235 -11.98 12.30 3.62
C ILE A 235 -11.20 12.69 4.87
N GLY A 236 -9.87 12.58 4.85
CA GLY A 236 -9.05 12.83 6.03
C GLY A 236 -7.57 12.85 5.74
N VAL A 237 -6.79 12.92 6.82
CA VAL A 237 -5.32 12.83 6.83
C VAL A 237 -4.90 11.93 7.98
N LEU A 238 -3.94 11.04 7.73
CA LEU A 238 -3.25 10.24 8.73
C LEU A 238 -1.82 10.70 8.87
N SER A 239 -1.34 10.92 10.08
CA SER A 239 0.04 11.30 10.40
C SER A 239 0.76 10.23 11.22
N VAL A 240 2.10 10.35 11.33
CA VAL A 240 2.90 9.52 12.26
C VAL A 240 2.45 9.72 13.72
N SER A 241 2.00 10.92 14.11
CA SER A 241 1.47 11.19 15.45
C SER A 241 0.22 10.37 15.75
N ASP A 242 -0.65 10.18 14.76
CA ASP A 242 -1.85 9.33 14.90
C ASP A 242 -1.46 7.85 15.06
N ILE A 243 -0.42 7.41 14.36
CA ILE A 243 0.14 6.06 14.52
C ILE A 243 0.72 5.87 15.93
N LEU A 244 1.46 6.88 16.45
CA LEU A 244 1.98 6.83 17.82
C LEU A 244 0.84 6.76 18.86
N ARG A 245 -0.22 7.54 18.65
CA ARG A 245 -1.43 7.43 19.50
C ARG A 245 -2.02 6.03 19.46
N ALA A 246 -2.12 5.41 18.28
CA ALA A 246 -2.59 4.04 18.15
C ALA A 246 -1.75 3.04 18.97
N TYR A 247 -0.44 3.21 19.00
CA TYR A 247 0.45 2.39 19.83
C TYR A 247 0.25 2.65 21.32
N SER A 248 0.06 3.92 21.75
CA SER A 248 -0.20 4.27 23.16
C SER A 248 -1.52 3.68 23.64
N ASP A 249 -2.60 3.84 22.89
CA ASP A 249 -3.92 3.30 23.21
C ASP A 249 -3.87 1.77 23.38
N LEU A 250 -3.18 1.08 22.47
CA LEU A 250 -3.07 -0.38 22.50
C LEU A 250 -2.13 -0.90 23.59
N ALA A 251 -1.17 -0.09 24.00
CA ALA A 251 -0.27 -0.40 25.12
C ALA A 251 -0.89 -0.08 26.49
N GLY A 252 -2.07 0.55 26.52
CA GLY A 252 -2.72 0.99 27.78
C GLY A 252 -1.92 2.09 28.50
N LEU A 253 -1.17 2.91 27.74
CA LEU A 253 -0.31 3.97 28.28
C LEU A 253 -1.03 5.30 28.45
N ASP A 254 -2.27 5.42 28.01
CA ASP A 254 -3.13 6.59 28.21
C ASP A 254 -3.90 6.47 29.55
N ALA A 255 -3.17 6.26 30.66
CA ALA A 255 -3.72 6.62 31.95
C ALA A 255 -3.69 8.16 32.03
N GLU A 256 -4.88 8.78 31.99
CA GLU A 256 -5.00 10.18 32.37
C GLU A 256 -4.33 10.38 33.75
N PRO A 257 -3.54 11.44 33.96
CA PRO A 257 -3.10 11.78 35.29
C PRO A 257 -4.37 12.03 36.11
N GLU A 258 -4.58 11.21 37.15
CA GLU A 258 -5.58 11.48 38.16
C GLU A 258 -5.36 12.94 38.60
N GLN A 259 -6.38 13.78 38.39
CA GLN A 259 -6.42 15.11 38.98
C GLN A 259 -6.46 14.86 40.49
N GLU A 260 -5.33 15.03 41.17
CA GLU A 260 -5.32 15.26 42.59
C GLU A 260 -6.07 16.56 42.82
N ASP A 261 -7.32 16.46 43.29
CA ASP A 261 -8.08 17.52 43.91
C ASP A 261 -7.35 17.96 45.19
N ASP A 262 -6.76 19.16 45.15
CA ASP A 262 -6.36 19.93 46.33
C ASP A 262 -7.15 21.28 46.34
#